data_ff36bc8c8a6c5dce2a755c90935799cb
#
_entry.id   ff36bc8c8a6c5dce2a755c90935799cb
#
_cell.length_a   1.000
_cell.length_b   1.000
_cell.length_c   1.000
_cell.angle_alpha   90.00
_cell.angle_beta   90.00
_cell.angle_gamma   90.00
#
_symmetry.space_group_name_H-M   'P 1'
#
loop_
_entity.id
_entity.type
_entity.pdbx_description
1 polymer ?
#
loop_
_entity_poly.entity_id
_entity_poly.type
_entity_poly.pdbx_seq_one_letter_code
_entity_poly.pdbx_strand_id
1 'polypeptide(L)' 'MNPMNLLKMKQSFTQFTNQHPKFAMFIQDVFQCGIPEDTIIEVSVQRPGEEKIVTNMKVQQSDLELFEDLKNMKM' A
#
# COMPACT_ATOMS: atom_id res chain seq x y z
N MET A 1 13.07 -15.59 8.10
CA MET A 1 13.53 -14.56 7.12
C MET A 1 14.93 -14.12 7.44
N ASN A 2 15.76 -14.00 6.44
CA ASN A 2 17.15 -13.58 6.60
C ASN A 2 17.22 -12.09 6.97
N PRO A 3 17.94 -11.72 8.04
CA PRO A 3 18.05 -10.31 8.44
C PRO A 3 18.57 -9.40 7.34
N MET A 4 19.46 -9.88 6.48
CA MET A 4 19.96 -9.07 5.37
C MET A 4 18.89 -8.76 4.34
N ASN A 5 17.96 -9.71 4.09
CA ASN A 5 16.84 -9.47 3.19
C ASN A 5 15.88 -8.43 3.75
N LEU A 6 15.69 -8.46 5.06
CA LEU A 6 14.84 -7.49 5.73
C LEU A 6 15.43 -6.08 5.64
N LEU A 7 16.75 -5.97 5.80
CA LEU A 7 17.44 -4.69 5.70
C LEU A 7 17.35 -4.13 4.27
N LYS A 8 17.53 -4.99 3.27
CA LYS A 8 17.40 -4.58 1.87
C LYS A 8 15.98 -4.08 1.56
N MET A 9 14.98 -4.78 2.08
CA MET A 9 13.58 -4.35 1.91
C MET A 9 13.36 -2.97 2.50
N LYS A 10 13.90 -2.73 3.68
CA LYS A 10 13.75 -1.44 4.34
C LYS A 10 14.39 -0.33 3.54
N GLN A 11 15.59 -0.57 3.00
CA GLN A 11 16.30 0.41 2.16
C GLN A 11 15.53 0.69 0.88
N SER A 12 15.04 -0.35 0.23
CA SER A 12 14.25 -0.21 -1.01
C SER A 12 12.95 0.56 -0.74
N PHE A 13 12.31 0.29 0.37
CA PHE A 13 11.08 0.98 0.75
C PHE A 13 11.35 2.45 1.02
N THR A 14 12.45 2.76 1.69
CA THR A 14 12.84 4.15 1.94
C THR A 14 13.10 4.89 0.64
N GLN A 15 13.81 4.25 -0.28
CA GLN A 15 14.06 4.83 -1.61
C GLN A 15 12.75 5.08 -2.35
N PHE A 16 11.84 4.11 -2.31
CA PHE A 16 10.54 4.24 -2.94
C PHE A 16 9.77 5.43 -2.39
N THR A 17 9.72 5.58 -1.06
CA THR A 17 8.97 6.69 -0.45
C THR A 17 9.61 8.03 -0.76
N ASN A 18 10.93 8.08 -0.87
CA ASN A 18 11.63 9.31 -1.24
C ASN A 18 11.37 9.72 -2.67
N GLN A 19 11.21 8.74 -3.57
CA GLN A 19 10.92 8.99 -4.98
C GLN A 19 9.44 9.28 -5.22
N HIS A 20 8.56 8.81 -4.34
CA HIS A 20 7.12 8.95 -4.49
C HIS A 20 6.49 9.51 -3.21
N PRO A 21 6.86 10.75 -2.83
CA PRO A 21 6.41 11.29 -1.54
C PRO A 21 4.90 11.48 -1.47
N LYS A 22 4.24 11.82 -2.55
CA LYS A 22 2.78 11.98 -2.56
C LYS A 22 2.07 10.67 -2.30
N PHE A 23 2.58 9.60 -2.90
CA PHE A 23 2.01 8.27 -2.68
C PHE A 23 2.23 7.82 -1.23
N ALA A 24 3.43 8.05 -0.70
CA ALA A 24 3.75 7.69 0.67
C ALA A 24 2.83 8.41 1.66
N MET A 25 2.59 9.71 1.46
CA MET A 25 1.69 10.48 2.30
C MET A 25 0.26 9.97 2.20
N PHE A 26 -0.17 9.63 1.00
CA PHE A 26 -1.50 9.09 0.76
C PHE A 26 -1.72 7.79 1.56
N ILE A 27 -0.75 6.87 1.46
CA ILE A 27 -0.85 5.60 2.18
C ILE A 27 -0.85 5.82 3.69
N GLN A 28 0.00 6.71 4.17
CA GLN A 28 0.07 7.01 5.59
C GLN A 28 -1.26 7.56 6.11
N ASP A 29 -1.85 8.50 5.38
CA ASP A 29 -3.14 9.08 5.76
C ASP A 29 -4.24 8.03 5.82
N VAL A 30 -4.28 7.17 4.80
CA VAL A 30 -5.29 6.12 4.72
C VAL A 30 -5.19 5.18 5.92
N PHE A 31 -3.98 4.76 6.27
CA PHE A 31 -3.80 3.83 7.36
C PHE A 31 -3.98 4.48 8.75
N GLN A 32 -3.63 5.75 8.89
CA GLN A 32 -3.83 6.46 10.15
C GLN A 32 -5.31 6.68 10.48
N CYS A 33 -6.07 7.07 9.47
CA CYS A 33 -7.51 7.34 9.65
C CYS A 33 -8.31 6.05 9.70
N GLY A 34 -7.72 4.95 9.26
CA GLY A 34 -8.41 3.69 9.17
C GLY A 34 -9.28 3.59 7.93
N ILE A 35 -9.65 2.37 7.60
CA ILE A 35 -10.50 2.08 6.45
C ILE A 35 -11.66 1.25 6.95
N PRO A 36 -12.89 1.79 6.98
CA PRO A 36 -14.05 0.99 7.40
C PRO A 36 -14.45 -0.01 6.32
N GLU A 37 -15.24 -0.98 6.74
CA GLU A 37 -15.85 -1.92 5.80
C GLU A 37 -16.69 -1.15 4.77
N ASP A 38 -16.77 -1.67 3.56
CA ASP A 38 -17.47 -1.07 2.43
C ASP A 38 -16.75 0.12 1.80
N THR A 39 -15.54 0.44 2.23
CA THR A 39 -14.72 1.44 1.55
C THR A 39 -14.35 0.94 0.16
N ILE A 40 -14.37 1.82 -0.81
CA ILE A 40 -13.98 1.48 -2.18
C ILE A 40 -12.52 1.91 -2.40
N ILE A 41 -11.71 0.96 -2.84
CA ILE A 41 -10.33 1.24 -3.24
C ILE A 41 -10.25 1.10 -4.76
N GLU A 42 -9.88 2.17 -5.43
CA GLU A 42 -9.73 2.17 -6.88
C GLU A 42 -8.26 2.24 -7.24
N VAL A 43 -7.84 1.39 -8.15
CA VAL A 43 -6.46 1.34 -8.62
C VAL A 43 -6.45 1.49 -10.13
N SER A 44 -5.61 2.37 -10.63
CA SER A 44 -5.42 2.52 -12.06
C SER A 44 -3.95 2.37 -12.41
N VAL A 45 -3.69 1.75 -13.54
CA VAL A 45 -2.34 1.54 -14.06
C VAL A 45 -2.33 1.96 -15.53
N GLN A 46 -1.37 2.77 -15.90
CA GLN A 46 -1.21 3.17 -17.29
C GLN A 46 0.23 2.97 -17.71
N ARG A 47 0.43 2.04 -18.64
CA ARG A 47 1.75 1.83 -19.25
C ARG A 47 1.95 2.85 -20.35
N PRO A 48 3.20 3.21 -20.64
CA PRO A 48 3.46 4.17 -21.72
C PRO A 48 2.89 3.67 -23.04
N GLY A 49 2.12 4.53 -23.72
CA GLY A 49 1.54 4.21 -25.02
C GLY A 49 0.34 3.27 -24.98
N GLU A 50 -0.14 2.90 -23.82
CA GLU A 50 -1.27 1.99 -23.70
C GLU A 50 -2.45 2.67 -23.00
N GLU A 51 -3.61 2.06 -23.11
CA GLU A 51 -4.80 2.57 -22.43
C GLU A 51 -4.71 2.30 -20.92
N LYS A 52 -5.37 3.16 -20.17
CA LYS A 52 -5.44 3.02 -18.73
C LYS A 52 -6.28 1.82 -18.33
N ILE A 53 -5.75 1.02 -17.42
CA ILE A 53 -6.46 -0.11 -16.84
C ILE A 53 -6.92 0.30 -15.44
N VAL A 54 -8.22 0.18 -15.19
CA VAL A 54 -8.79 0.59 -13.90
C VAL A 54 -9.53 -0.59 -13.28
N THR A 55 -9.30 -0.81 -11.99
CA THR A 55 -10.07 -1.77 -11.23
C THR A 55 -10.43 -1.16 -9.89
N ASN A 56 -11.43 -1.75 -9.24
CA ASN A 56 -11.77 -1.33 -7.88
C ASN A 56 -12.10 -2.55 -7.05
N MET A 57 -12.05 -2.36 -5.74
CA MET A 57 -12.46 -3.40 -4.82
C MET A 57 -13.16 -2.77 -3.63
N LYS A 58 -14.10 -3.51 -3.08
CA LYS A 58 -14.82 -3.10 -1.89
C LYS A 58 -14.21 -3.79 -0.68
N VAL A 59 -13.81 -3.02 0.31
CA VAL A 59 -13.14 -3.57 1.49
C VAL A 59 -14.10 -4.40 2.31
N GLN A 60 -13.71 -5.63 2.60
CA GLN A 60 -14.48 -6.56 3.40
C GLN A 60 -13.84 -6.72 4.78
N GLN A 61 -14.58 -7.33 5.69
CA GLN A 61 -14.08 -7.54 7.04
C GLN A 61 -12.75 -8.30 7.07
N SER A 62 -12.62 -9.33 6.22
CA SER A 62 -11.39 -10.08 6.13
C SER A 62 -10.21 -9.23 5.65
N ASP A 63 -10.48 -8.24 4.80
CA ASP A 63 -9.44 -7.32 4.34
C ASP A 63 -8.94 -6.44 5.48
N LEU A 64 -9.85 -6.04 6.37
CA LEU A 64 -9.48 -5.23 7.53
C LEU A 64 -8.53 -5.99 8.45
N GLU A 65 -8.76 -7.27 8.62
CA GLU A 65 -7.88 -8.14 9.39
C GLU A 65 -6.49 -8.21 8.76
N LEU A 66 -6.43 -8.34 7.45
CA LEU A 66 -5.16 -8.34 6.74
C LEU A 66 -4.42 -7.02 6.90
N PHE A 67 -5.13 -5.90 6.76
CA PHE A 67 -4.51 -4.58 6.91
C PHE A 67 -4.00 -4.38 8.34
N GLU A 68 -4.71 -4.86 9.33
CA GLU A 68 -4.27 -4.78 10.71
C GLU A 68 -2.99 -5.58 10.92
N ASP A 69 -2.91 -6.78 10.35
CA ASP A 69 -1.72 -7.59 10.43
C ASP A 69 -0.53 -6.91 9.76
N LEU A 70 -0.74 -6.30 8.62
CA LEU A 70 0.30 -5.55 7.93
C LEU A 70 0.78 -4.35 8.74
N LYS A 71 -0.16 -3.65 9.36
CA LYS A 71 0.15 -2.49 10.20
C LYS A 71 1.01 -2.87 11.40
N ASN A 72 0.74 -4.03 11.97
CA ASN A 72 1.46 -4.52 13.13
C ASN A 72 2.79 -5.16 12.79
N MET A 73 3.07 -5.33 11.51
CA MET A 73 4.33 -5.90 11.05
C MET A 73 5.44 -4.85 11.19
N LYS A 74 6.46 -5.16 11.99
CA LYS A 74 7.59 -4.27 12.18
C LYS A 74 8.70 -4.66 11.23
N MET A 75 9.17 -3.70 10.46
CA MET A 75 10.28 -3.92 9.56
C MET A 75 11.48 -3.07 9.97
#